data_1714863c17c824ea2d57cb492dff0900
#
_entry.id   1714863c17c824ea2d57cb492dff0900
#
_cell.length_a   1.000
_cell.length_b   1.000
_cell.length_c   1.000
_cell.angle_alpha   90.00
_cell.angle_beta   90.00
_cell.angle_gamma   90.00
#
_symmetry.space_group_name_H-M   'P 1'
#
loop_
_entity.id
_entity.type
_entity.pdbx_description
1 polymer ?
#
loop_
_entity_poly.entity_id
_entity_poly.type
_entity_poly.pdbx_seq_one_letter_code
_entity_poly.pdbx_strand_id
1 'polypeptide(L)'
;MVDTRVTLSGWTLDNPVIPASGCFGYGEEFHELYDINVLGTFSFKGTTLEARFGNPTPRIAECTAGMINAVGLQNPGVHHVIEHELPKLKTFFHKKVIANISGFSVEEYVECCRLMDAQEQVGIIEVNVSCPNVHGGGMAFGTCAESAAEVTRAVKSVTTKHVYIKLSPNVTDIVSIARACEDAGADGLSLINTLLGMRIDLKTRKPVIANVMGGFSGPAVFPVALRMVYQVARAVKIPVIGMGGVSSARDVIEMMLAGAAAVQVGAQNLVDPYICPKIIEALPGEMERLGIERLNDIIGGAWK
;
A
#
# COMPACT_ATOMS: atom_id res chain seq x y z
N MET A 1 -30.12 5.66 -2.41
CA MET A 1 -28.76 5.97 -2.96
C MET A 1 -27.78 5.63 -1.85
N VAL A 2 -26.86 4.74 -2.11
CA VAL A 2 -25.85 4.30 -1.13
C VAL A 2 -24.72 5.32 -0.97
N ASP A 3 -24.04 5.32 0.17
CA ASP A 3 -22.90 6.21 0.46
C ASP A 3 -21.58 5.42 0.45
N THR A 4 -20.76 5.67 -0.57
CA THR A 4 -19.45 5.02 -0.76
C THR A 4 -18.31 5.73 -0.03
N ARG A 5 -18.55 6.90 0.58
CA ARG A 5 -17.53 7.68 1.26
C ARG A 5 -16.97 6.95 2.48
N VAL A 6 -15.68 7.11 2.71
CA VAL A 6 -14.98 6.58 3.89
C VAL A 6 -14.10 7.63 4.53
N THR A 7 -13.71 7.41 5.79
CA THR A 7 -12.85 8.34 6.53
C THR A 7 -11.58 7.65 6.99
N LEU A 8 -10.42 8.27 6.68
CA LEU A 8 -9.10 7.87 7.16
C LEU A 8 -8.50 8.99 8.01
N SER A 9 -8.32 8.78 9.30
CA SER A 9 -7.71 9.76 10.22
C SER A 9 -8.29 11.17 10.05
N GLY A 10 -9.63 11.29 9.94
CA GLY A 10 -10.33 12.55 9.71
C GLY A 10 -10.35 13.05 8.25
N TRP A 11 -9.66 12.38 7.35
CA TRP A 11 -9.69 12.69 5.92
C TRP A 11 -10.80 11.88 5.23
N THR A 12 -11.79 12.57 4.66
CA THR A 12 -12.90 11.95 3.92
C THR A 12 -12.50 11.68 2.47
N LEU A 13 -12.66 10.44 2.03
CA LEU A 13 -12.49 9.99 0.65
C LEU A 13 -13.87 9.72 0.03
N ASP A 14 -14.04 10.04 -1.26
CA ASP A 14 -15.31 9.83 -1.98
C ASP A 14 -15.67 8.33 -2.11
N ASN A 15 -14.66 7.48 -2.08
CA ASN A 15 -14.78 6.02 -2.10
C ASN A 15 -13.53 5.37 -1.47
N PRO A 16 -13.56 4.09 -1.07
CA PRO A 16 -12.46 3.43 -0.38
C PRO A 16 -11.33 2.94 -1.30
N VAL A 17 -11.42 3.12 -2.62
CA VAL A 17 -10.51 2.48 -3.60
C VAL A 17 -9.28 3.34 -3.82
N ILE A 18 -8.11 2.75 -3.55
CA ILE A 18 -6.81 3.42 -3.58
C ILE A 18 -5.84 2.57 -4.40
N PRO A 19 -5.35 3.00 -5.55
CA PRO A 19 -4.21 2.35 -6.20
C PRO A 19 -3.00 2.27 -5.26
N ALA A 20 -2.40 1.06 -5.15
CA ALA A 20 -1.29 0.80 -4.26
C ALA A 20 0.04 1.31 -4.82
N SER A 21 0.94 1.73 -3.93
CA SER A 21 2.31 2.10 -4.29
C SER A 21 3.02 0.98 -5.05
N GLY A 22 3.71 1.37 -6.12
CA GLY A 22 4.45 0.46 -7.00
C GLY A 22 3.64 -0.08 -8.18
N CYS A 23 2.32 0.19 -8.25
CA CYS A 23 1.44 -0.27 -9.33
C CYS A 23 0.75 0.89 -10.07
N PHE A 24 1.05 2.14 -9.71
CA PHE A 24 0.37 3.32 -10.24
C PHE A 24 1.33 4.49 -10.56
N GLY A 25 2.64 4.28 -10.44
CA GLY A 25 3.64 5.32 -10.67
C GLY A 25 3.39 6.56 -9.84
N TYR A 26 3.36 7.72 -10.51
CA TYR A 26 2.92 9.02 -9.97
C TYR A 26 1.57 9.45 -10.57
N GLY A 27 0.86 8.53 -11.24
CA GLY A 27 -0.49 8.71 -11.76
C GLY A 27 -0.58 9.17 -13.22
N GLU A 28 0.50 9.62 -13.83
CA GLU A 28 0.48 10.18 -15.18
C GLU A 28 0.01 9.18 -16.25
N GLU A 29 0.62 7.99 -16.29
CA GLU A 29 0.29 6.97 -17.28
C GLU A 29 -1.18 6.53 -17.18
N PHE A 30 -1.75 6.57 -15.98
CA PHE A 30 -3.16 6.26 -15.76
C PHE A 30 -4.07 7.45 -16.09
N HIS A 31 -3.60 8.70 -15.85
CA HIS A 31 -4.33 9.89 -16.26
C HIS A 31 -4.52 9.96 -17.78
N GLU A 32 -3.56 9.47 -18.55
CA GLU A 32 -3.69 9.36 -20.01
C GLU A 32 -4.80 8.38 -20.44
N LEU A 33 -5.19 7.44 -19.58
CA LEU A 33 -6.20 6.43 -19.87
C LEU A 33 -7.59 6.83 -19.40
N TYR A 34 -7.69 7.50 -18.24
CA TYR A 34 -8.96 7.94 -17.66
C TYR A 34 -8.76 9.08 -16.66
N ASP A 35 -9.85 9.77 -16.30
CA ASP A 35 -9.81 10.78 -15.24
C ASP A 35 -9.59 10.12 -13.88
N ILE A 36 -8.36 10.20 -13.37
CA ILE A 36 -7.99 9.60 -12.09
C ILE A 36 -8.61 10.29 -10.87
N ASN A 37 -9.31 11.43 -11.03
CA ASN A 37 -10.05 12.07 -9.95
C ASN A 37 -11.27 11.27 -9.48
N VAL A 38 -11.67 10.20 -10.20
CA VAL A 38 -12.66 9.23 -9.72
C VAL A 38 -12.19 8.43 -8.52
N LEU A 39 -10.88 8.29 -8.32
CA LEU A 39 -10.27 7.58 -7.19
C LEU A 39 -10.51 8.31 -5.86
N GLY A 40 -10.63 7.59 -4.75
CA GLY A 40 -10.63 8.22 -3.43
C GLY A 40 -9.33 8.98 -3.15
N THR A 41 -8.23 8.35 -3.42
CA THR A 41 -6.85 8.85 -3.46
C THR A 41 -5.97 7.77 -4.11
N PHE A 42 -4.65 7.96 -4.17
CA PHE A 42 -3.72 6.88 -4.48
C PHE A 42 -2.41 7.01 -3.69
N SER A 43 -1.72 5.87 -3.52
CA SER A 43 -0.38 5.83 -2.93
C SER A 43 0.65 5.80 -4.06
N PHE A 44 1.43 6.86 -4.20
CA PHE A 44 2.40 6.96 -5.27
C PHE A 44 3.62 6.04 -5.04
N LYS A 45 4.48 5.93 -6.04
CA LYS A 45 5.67 5.09 -6.03
C LYS A 45 6.54 5.31 -4.80
N GLY A 46 6.89 4.22 -4.12
CA GLY A 46 7.79 4.24 -2.96
C GLY A 46 9.08 4.99 -3.24
N THR A 47 9.30 6.06 -2.48
CA THR A 47 10.36 7.04 -2.68
C THR A 47 11.42 6.88 -1.59
N THR A 48 12.69 6.88 -1.97
CA THR A 48 13.87 6.88 -1.09
C THR A 48 14.55 8.23 -1.09
N LEU A 49 15.43 8.48 -0.13
CA LEU A 49 16.20 9.73 -0.05
C LEU A 49 16.96 9.96 -1.37
N GLU A 50 17.75 8.98 -1.77
CA GLU A 50 18.49 8.99 -3.04
C GLU A 50 17.77 8.20 -4.14
N ALA A 51 18.04 8.54 -5.40
CA ALA A 51 17.54 7.81 -6.57
C ALA A 51 18.04 6.37 -6.61
N ARG A 52 17.20 5.44 -7.08
CA ARG A 52 17.55 4.02 -7.19
C ARG A 52 17.18 3.44 -8.54
N PHE A 53 18.09 2.71 -9.15
CA PHE A 53 17.82 1.96 -10.40
C PHE A 53 17.04 0.66 -10.16
N GLY A 54 17.00 0.19 -8.92
CA GLY A 54 16.41 -1.12 -8.58
C GLY A 54 17.35 -2.29 -8.82
N ASN A 55 16.78 -3.50 -8.76
CA ASN A 55 17.52 -4.74 -8.91
C ASN A 55 17.78 -5.09 -10.39
N PRO A 56 18.76 -5.97 -10.69
CA PRO A 56 18.98 -6.50 -12.03
C PRO A 56 17.74 -7.21 -12.60
N THR A 57 17.61 -7.16 -13.94
CA THR A 57 16.57 -7.89 -14.68
C THR A 57 17.04 -9.32 -15.01
N PRO A 58 16.09 -10.27 -15.22
CA PRO A 58 14.64 -10.16 -15.08
C PRO A 58 14.22 -10.03 -13.59
N ARG A 59 13.31 -9.10 -13.31
CA ARG A 59 12.90 -8.79 -11.93
C ARG A 59 11.39 -8.84 -11.71
N ILE A 60 10.65 -9.28 -12.72
CA ILE A 60 9.20 -9.51 -12.70
C ILE A 60 8.95 -10.82 -13.45
N ALA A 61 8.03 -11.63 -12.94
CA ALA A 61 7.57 -12.85 -13.61
C ALA A 61 6.11 -13.12 -13.26
N GLU A 62 5.35 -13.53 -14.27
CA GLU A 62 3.99 -14.01 -14.07
C GLU A 62 3.97 -15.40 -13.43
N CYS A 63 2.91 -15.67 -12.68
CA CYS A 63 2.59 -16.98 -12.15
C CYS A 63 1.08 -17.17 -12.07
N THR A 64 0.63 -18.39 -11.76
CA THR A 64 -0.80 -18.70 -11.67
C THR A 64 -1.48 -17.78 -10.67
N ALA A 65 -2.51 -17.04 -11.12
CA ALA A 65 -3.30 -16.10 -10.33
C ALA A 65 -2.47 -15.00 -9.63
N GLY A 66 -1.34 -14.59 -10.22
CA GLY A 66 -0.53 -13.52 -9.68
C GLY A 66 0.80 -13.30 -10.39
N MET A 67 1.67 -12.56 -9.72
CA MET A 67 2.99 -12.22 -10.21
C MET A 67 4.01 -12.21 -9.09
N ILE A 68 5.29 -12.44 -9.44
CA ILE A 68 6.43 -12.28 -8.56
C ILE A 68 7.25 -11.08 -9.03
N ASN A 69 7.63 -10.20 -8.11
CA ASN A 69 8.51 -9.08 -8.42
C ASN A 69 9.63 -8.91 -7.39
N ALA A 70 10.75 -8.42 -7.87
CA ALA A 70 11.88 -7.95 -7.08
C ALA A 70 12.43 -6.67 -7.71
N VAL A 71 11.55 -5.66 -7.91
CA VAL A 71 11.92 -4.39 -8.58
C VAL A 71 13.03 -3.65 -7.83
N GLY A 72 13.10 -3.74 -6.48
CA GLY A 72 14.17 -3.16 -5.69
C GLY A 72 14.07 -1.65 -5.50
N LEU A 73 12.86 -1.12 -5.30
CA LEU A 73 12.58 0.29 -5.04
C LEU A 73 13.11 1.24 -6.13
N GLN A 74 13.04 0.87 -7.41
CA GLN A 74 13.36 1.81 -8.48
C GLN A 74 12.52 3.09 -8.33
N ASN A 75 13.17 4.23 -8.13
CA ASN A 75 12.52 5.53 -7.98
C ASN A 75 13.55 6.66 -8.20
N PRO A 76 13.11 7.89 -8.52
CA PRO A 76 14.01 9.00 -8.86
C PRO A 76 14.59 9.74 -7.64
N GLY A 77 14.24 9.35 -6.40
CA GLY A 77 14.64 10.05 -5.18
C GLY A 77 13.68 11.16 -4.78
N VAL A 78 13.66 11.48 -3.47
CA VAL A 78 12.67 12.41 -2.88
C VAL A 78 12.75 13.82 -3.46
N HIS A 79 13.95 14.32 -3.75
CA HIS A 79 14.14 15.66 -4.31
C HIS A 79 13.50 15.77 -5.69
N HIS A 80 13.75 14.80 -6.57
CA HIS A 80 13.11 14.76 -7.90
C HIS A 80 11.59 14.67 -7.80
N VAL A 81 11.06 13.87 -6.88
CA VAL A 81 9.61 13.76 -6.68
C VAL A 81 9.02 15.10 -6.29
N ILE A 82 9.64 15.84 -5.40
CA ILE A 82 9.19 17.17 -4.95
C ILE A 82 9.28 18.21 -6.05
N GLU A 83 10.37 18.20 -6.83
CA GLU A 83 10.66 19.24 -7.83
C GLU A 83 9.93 19.00 -9.15
N HIS A 84 9.60 17.74 -9.48
CA HIS A 84 9.05 17.40 -10.81
C HIS A 84 7.72 16.65 -10.73
N GLU A 85 7.65 15.55 -9.94
CA GLU A 85 6.48 14.67 -9.97
C GLU A 85 5.26 15.31 -9.28
N LEU A 86 5.42 15.88 -8.09
CA LEU A 86 4.32 16.52 -7.37
C LEU A 86 3.78 17.77 -8.08
N PRO A 87 4.61 18.69 -8.62
CA PRO A 87 4.10 19.81 -9.43
C PRO A 87 3.33 19.34 -10.67
N LYS A 88 3.83 18.31 -11.37
CA LYS A 88 3.15 17.72 -12.52
C LYS A 88 1.83 17.08 -12.11
N LEU A 89 1.82 16.25 -11.06
CA LEU A 89 0.63 15.62 -10.53
C LEU A 89 -0.48 16.64 -10.21
N LYS A 90 -0.13 17.79 -9.65
CA LYS A 90 -1.07 18.86 -9.29
C LYS A 90 -1.85 19.40 -10.51
N THR A 91 -1.35 19.22 -11.73
CA THR A 91 -2.01 19.69 -12.95
C THR A 91 -3.21 18.84 -13.37
N PHE A 92 -3.28 17.59 -12.94
CA PHE A 92 -4.32 16.65 -13.36
C PHE A 92 -4.99 15.86 -12.21
N PHE A 93 -4.43 15.90 -10.99
CA PHE A 93 -5.05 15.30 -9.81
C PHE A 93 -5.26 16.34 -8.71
N HIS A 94 -6.52 16.57 -8.32
CA HIS A 94 -6.91 17.69 -7.47
C HIS A 94 -7.17 17.32 -6.01
N LYS A 95 -6.89 16.06 -5.64
CA LYS A 95 -7.01 15.54 -4.29
C LYS A 95 -5.63 15.36 -3.65
N LYS A 96 -5.59 15.24 -2.33
CA LYS A 96 -4.35 14.85 -1.64
C LYS A 96 -4.01 13.39 -1.94
N VAL A 97 -2.72 13.08 -1.88
CA VAL A 97 -2.17 11.73 -2.13
C VAL A 97 -1.53 11.14 -0.88
N ILE A 98 -1.30 9.83 -0.94
CA ILE A 98 -0.52 9.10 0.05
C ILE A 98 0.93 9.02 -0.45
N ALA A 99 1.85 9.63 0.30
CA ALA A 99 3.28 9.55 0.01
C ALA A 99 3.86 8.25 0.56
N ASN A 100 4.15 7.27 -0.30
CA ASN A 100 4.87 6.08 0.14
C ASN A 100 6.36 6.40 0.22
N ILE A 101 6.96 6.22 1.40
CA ILE A 101 8.39 6.42 1.62
C ILE A 101 9.06 5.12 2.07
N SER A 102 10.33 4.97 1.70
CA SER A 102 11.17 3.84 2.06
C SER A 102 12.58 4.32 2.38
N GLY A 103 13.29 3.60 3.23
CA GLY A 103 14.66 3.90 3.61
C GLY A 103 15.44 2.65 3.98
N PHE A 104 16.74 2.78 4.14
CA PHE A 104 17.68 1.72 4.53
C PHE A 104 18.31 1.98 5.91
N SER A 105 18.04 3.16 6.47
CA SER A 105 18.34 3.52 7.86
C SER A 105 17.20 4.36 8.42
N VAL A 106 17.14 4.49 9.74
CA VAL A 106 16.14 5.33 10.43
C VAL A 106 16.26 6.78 9.96
N GLU A 107 17.49 7.27 9.76
CA GLU A 107 17.78 8.63 9.31
C GLU A 107 17.23 8.90 7.91
N GLU A 108 17.32 7.93 6.98
CA GLU A 108 16.74 8.06 5.64
C GLU A 108 15.22 8.16 5.68
N TYR A 109 14.54 7.34 6.52
CA TYR A 109 13.08 7.46 6.72
C TYR A 109 12.71 8.83 7.30
N VAL A 110 13.44 9.30 8.30
CA VAL A 110 13.21 10.60 8.96
C VAL A 110 13.36 11.74 7.95
N GLU A 111 14.43 11.76 7.17
CA GLU A 111 14.68 12.83 6.20
C GLU A 111 13.65 12.81 5.06
N CYS A 112 13.32 11.62 4.49
CA CYS A 112 12.25 11.50 3.51
C CYS A 112 10.90 12.00 4.06
N CYS A 113 10.59 11.64 5.31
CA CYS A 113 9.36 12.07 5.97
C CYS A 113 9.31 13.60 6.14
N ARG A 114 10.39 14.21 6.63
CA ARG A 114 10.50 15.65 6.83
C ARG A 114 10.29 16.43 5.53
N LEU A 115 10.88 15.95 4.43
CA LEU A 115 10.75 16.55 3.11
C LEU A 115 9.31 16.42 2.56
N MET A 116 8.66 15.27 2.77
CA MET A 116 7.28 15.04 2.37
C MET A 116 6.26 15.77 3.26
N ASP A 117 6.58 16.02 4.53
CA ASP A 117 5.71 16.80 5.45
C ASP A 117 5.46 18.21 4.90
N ALA A 118 6.48 18.83 4.30
CA ALA A 118 6.38 20.17 3.72
C ALA A 118 5.49 20.24 2.46
N GLN A 119 5.08 19.11 1.88
CA GLN A 119 4.33 19.09 0.63
C GLN A 119 2.82 19.17 0.87
N GLU A 120 2.16 20.25 0.43
CA GLU A 120 0.72 20.50 0.62
C GLU A 120 -0.16 19.37 0.05
N GLN A 121 0.24 18.80 -1.10
CA GLN A 121 -0.50 17.77 -1.81
C GLN A 121 -0.46 16.41 -1.10
N VAL A 122 0.50 16.20 -0.20
CA VAL A 122 0.60 14.99 0.62
C VAL A 122 -0.36 15.07 1.80
N GLY A 123 -1.29 14.12 1.91
CA GLY A 123 -2.25 14.01 3.01
C GLY A 123 -1.83 13.01 4.08
N ILE A 124 -1.27 11.89 3.67
CA ILE A 124 -0.81 10.79 4.52
C ILE A 124 0.61 10.40 4.08
N ILE A 125 1.47 10.06 5.03
CA ILE A 125 2.78 9.46 4.77
C ILE A 125 2.68 7.97 5.09
N GLU A 126 2.83 7.11 4.08
CA GLU A 126 2.86 5.65 4.20
C GLU A 126 4.31 5.18 4.27
N VAL A 127 4.74 4.73 5.43
CA VAL A 127 6.10 4.28 5.71
C VAL A 127 6.22 2.80 5.39
N ASN A 128 6.95 2.45 4.35
CA ASN A 128 7.14 1.07 3.92
C ASN A 128 8.32 0.43 4.67
N VAL A 129 8.04 -0.21 5.80
CA VAL A 129 9.05 -0.93 6.60
C VAL A 129 9.30 -2.38 6.12
N SER A 130 8.61 -2.82 5.08
CA SER A 130 8.54 -4.22 4.67
C SER A 130 9.41 -4.58 3.46
N CYS A 131 10.43 -3.80 3.11
CA CYS A 131 11.25 -4.09 1.94
C CYS A 131 12.21 -5.28 2.19
N PRO A 132 11.95 -6.49 1.60
CA PRO A 132 12.79 -7.66 1.80
C PRO A 132 14.02 -7.69 0.89
N ASN A 133 14.18 -6.73 0.00
CA ASN A 133 15.14 -6.78 -1.12
C ASN A 133 16.39 -5.94 -0.86
N VAL A 134 16.83 -5.82 0.38
CA VAL A 134 18.03 -5.05 0.75
C VAL A 134 19.23 -5.98 0.88
N HIS A 135 20.13 -5.96 -0.09
CA HIS A 135 21.46 -6.55 0.03
C HIS A 135 22.31 -5.67 0.96
N GLY A 136 22.76 -6.21 2.09
CA GLY A 136 23.68 -5.50 2.98
C GLY A 136 23.50 -5.76 4.47
N GLY A 137 22.87 -6.88 4.85
CA GLY A 137 22.86 -7.33 6.25
C GLY A 137 21.89 -6.59 7.19
N GLY A 138 21.08 -5.67 6.67
CA GLY A 138 20.00 -5.04 7.43
C GLY A 138 18.79 -5.95 7.47
N MET A 139 18.36 -6.37 8.66
CA MET A 139 17.04 -6.93 8.84
C MET A 139 16.01 -5.91 8.35
N ALA A 140 15.03 -6.35 7.54
CA ALA A 140 13.92 -5.47 7.15
C ALA A 140 13.25 -4.95 8.42
N PHE A 141 13.14 -3.64 8.57
CA PHE A 141 12.60 -2.99 9.79
C PHE A 141 11.22 -3.51 10.21
N GLY A 142 10.44 -4.02 9.28
CA GLY A 142 9.12 -4.59 9.53
C GLY A 142 9.10 -6.08 9.91
N THR A 143 10.24 -6.70 10.25
CA THR A 143 10.30 -8.12 10.62
C THR A 143 10.16 -8.38 12.11
N CYS A 144 10.38 -7.36 12.95
CA CYS A 144 10.15 -7.44 14.40
C CYS A 144 9.47 -6.18 14.93
N ALA A 145 8.85 -6.29 16.09
CA ALA A 145 8.08 -5.23 16.73
C ALA A 145 8.96 -4.03 17.13
N GLU A 146 10.14 -4.29 17.64
CA GLU A 146 11.06 -3.26 18.14
C GLU A 146 11.54 -2.33 17.03
N SER A 147 12.02 -2.88 15.91
CA SER A 147 12.52 -2.08 14.77
C SER A 147 11.40 -1.33 14.05
N ALA A 148 10.21 -1.93 13.92
CA ALA A 148 9.04 -1.23 13.36
C ALA A 148 8.61 -0.06 14.25
N ALA A 149 8.59 -0.24 15.57
CA ALA A 149 8.29 0.82 16.54
C ALA A 149 9.35 1.92 16.56
N GLU A 150 10.63 1.58 16.40
CA GLU A 150 11.74 2.56 16.33
C GLU A 150 11.54 3.50 15.14
N VAL A 151 11.38 2.96 13.92
CA VAL A 151 11.11 3.77 12.72
C VAL A 151 9.84 4.59 12.89
N THR A 152 8.77 4.00 13.45
CA THR A 152 7.50 4.71 13.70
C THR A 152 7.71 5.93 14.58
N ARG A 153 8.36 5.79 15.76
CA ARG A 153 8.64 6.91 16.66
C ARG A 153 9.49 7.98 16.01
N ALA A 154 10.55 7.57 15.29
CA ALA A 154 11.46 8.50 14.64
C ALA A 154 10.74 9.34 13.58
N VAL A 155 9.94 8.70 12.72
CA VAL A 155 9.16 9.38 11.68
C VAL A 155 8.09 10.29 12.29
N LYS A 156 7.36 9.82 13.31
CA LYS A 156 6.33 10.63 13.99
C LYS A 156 6.89 11.88 14.67
N SER A 157 8.16 11.88 15.06
CA SER A 157 8.78 13.03 15.72
C SER A 157 9.05 14.22 14.79
N VAL A 158 8.98 14.02 13.47
CA VAL A 158 9.37 15.03 12.45
C VAL A 158 8.24 15.41 11.48
N THR A 159 7.04 14.93 11.69
CA THR A 159 5.88 15.22 10.83
C THR A 159 4.64 15.61 11.62
N THR A 160 3.85 16.50 11.05
CA THR A 160 2.50 16.84 11.50
C THR A 160 1.42 16.06 10.75
N LYS A 161 1.79 15.40 9.65
CA LYS A 161 0.87 14.58 8.86
C LYS A 161 0.60 13.23 9.51
N HIS A 162 -0.50 12.61 9.10
CA HIS A 162 -0.81 11.24 9.52
C HIS A 162 0.21 10.26 8.94
N VAL A 163 0.72 9.38 9.81
CA VAL A 163 1.69 8.34 9.47
C VAL A 163 1.04 6.98 9.51
N TYR A 164 1.06 6.27 8.39
CA TYR A 164 0.61 4.91 8.22
C TYR A 164 1.80 3.98 8.03
N ILE A 165 1.88 2.90 8.78
CA ILE A 165 2.98 1.93 8.65
C ILE A 165 2.52 0.77 7.78
N LYS A 166 3.25 0.52 6.68
CA LYS A 166 2.96 -0.58 5.75
C LYS A 166 3.68 -1.85 6.17
N LEU A 167 2.89 -2.83 6.64
CA LEU A 167 3.38 -4.04 7.28
C LEU A 167 3.68 -5.16 6.27
N SER A 168 4.72 -5.96 6.61
CA SER A 168 5.09 -7.19 5.90
C SER A 168 4.22 -8.36 6.34
N PRO A 169 3.77 -9.23 5.41
CA PRO A 169 3.14 -10.50 5.75
C PRO A 169 4.14 -11.61 6.11
N ASN A 170 5.44 -11.38 5.87
CA ASN A 170 6.48 -12.40 5.99
C ASN A 170 7.01 -12.48 7.44
N VAL A 171 6.09 -12.59 8.37
CA VAL A 171 6.34 -12.62 9.82
C VAL A 171 5.43 -13.67 10.48
N THR A 172 5.85 -14.17 11.64
CA THR A 172 5.07 -15.15 12.39
C THR A 172 3.84 -14.53 13.06
N ASP A 173 4.01 -13.32 13.63
CA ASP A 173 2.94 -12.59 14.32
C ASP A 173 2.89 -11.12 13.86
N ILE A 174 2.00 -10.84 12.90
CA ILE A 174 1.79 -9.49 12.39
C ILE A 174 1.06 -8.61 13.42
N VAL A 175 0.30 -9.20 14.35
CA VAL A 175 -0.47 -8.45 15.36
C VAL A 175 0.47 -7.80 16.37
N SER A 176 1.52 -8.50 16.80
CA SER A 176 2.52 -7.93 17.72
C SER A 176 3.20 -6.69 17.11
N ILE A 177 3.55 -6.76 15.83
CA ILE A 177 4.16 -5.63 15.10
C ILE A 177 3.16 -4.47 14.95
N ALA A 178 1.90 -4.78 14.60
CA ALA A 178 0.84 -3.78 14.47
C ALA A 178 0.62 -2.98 15.77
N ARG A 179 0.54 -3.68 16.91
CA ARG A 179 0.42 -3.04 18.24
C ARG A 179 1.64 -2.19 18.59
N ALA A 180 2.84 -2.68 18.31
CA ALA A 180 4.06 -1.92 18.56
C ALA A 180 4.13 -0.62 17.73
N CYS A 181 3.63 -0.63 16.49
CA CYS A 181 3.50 0.58 15.68
C CYS A 181 2.44 1.54 16.24
N GLU A 182 1.28 1.04 16.68
CA GLU A 182 0.25 1.84 17.34
C GLU A 182 0.78 2.48 18.63
N ASP A 183 1.42 1.70 19.51
CA ASP A 183 2.03 2.18 20.75
C ASP A 183 3.16 3.19 20.49
N ALA A 184 3.82 3.11 19.35
CA ALA A 184 4.84 4.05 18.91
C ALA A 184 4.26 5.34 18.28
N GLY A 185 2.93 5.46 18.17
CA GLY A 185 2.23 6.66 17.73
C GLY A 185 1.86 6.68 16.22
N ALA A 186 1.82 5.53 15.54
CA ALA A 186 1.24 5.46 14.20
C ALA A 186 -0.22 5.94 14.20
N ASP A 187 -0.63 6.67 13.16
CA ASP A 187 -2.02 7.13 12.98
C ASP A 187 -2.87 6.10 12.22
N GLY A 188 -2.24 5.11 11.62
CA GLY A 188 -2.89 4.02 10.91
C GLY A 188 -1.89 2.97 10.43
N LEU A 189 -2.42 1.89 9.87
CA LEU A 189 -1.64 0.79 9.32
C LEU A 189 -2.11 0.49 7.91
N SER A 190 -1.21 0.04 7.04
CA SER A 190 -1.56 -0.57 5.76
C SER A 190 -0.95 -1.96 5.66
N LEU A 191 -1.71 -2.94 5.24
CA LEU A 191 -1.27 -4.33 5.11
C LEU A 191 -2.16 -5.10 4.10
N ILE A 192 -1.56 -6.01 3.36
CA ILE A 192 -0.22 -6.56 3.48
C ILE A 192 0.67 -6.12 2.32
N ASN A 193 1.97 -6.01 2.53
CA ASN A 193 2.91 -6.02 1.43
C ASN A 193 2.95 -7.43 0.79
N THR A 194 3.85 -7.69 -0.13
CA THR A 194 3.88 -8.94 -0.89
C THR A 194 4.43 -10.12 -0.08
N LEU A 195 3.87 -11.30 -0.31
CA LEU A 195 4.37 -12.57 0.23
C LEU A 195 5.68 -12.97 -0.46
N LEU A 196 6.63 -13.52 0.27
CA LEU A 196 7.85 -14.03 -0.34
C LEU A 196 7.53 -15.30 -1.16
N GLY A 197 7.96 -15.31 -2.43
CA GLY A 197 7.73 -16.40 -3.35
C GLY A 197 8.89 -16.61 -4.31
N MET A 198 8.85 -17.72 -5.07
CA MET A 198 9.87 -18.11 -6.03
C MET A 198 9.26 -18.92 -7.16
N ARG A 199 9.87 -18.83 -8.36
CA ARG A 199 9.60 -19.75 -9.48
C ARG A 199 10.91 -20.19 -10.14
N ILE A 200 10.89 -21.39 -10.72
CA ILE A 200 12.00 -21.99 -11.46
C ILE A 200 11.57 -22.20 -12.91
N ASP A 201 12.38 -21.74 -13.86
CA ASP A 201 12.25 -22.06 -15.27
C ASP A 201 12.69 -23.51 -15.51
N LEU A 202 11.78 -24.34 -16.04
CA LEU A 202 12.04 -25.77 -16.20
C LEU A 202 13.03 -26.08 -17.33
N LYS A 203 13.20 -25.16 -18.29
CA LYS A 203 14.16 -25.35 -19.40
C LYS A 203 15.57 -25.01 -18.95
N THR A 204 15.75 -23.85 -18.32
CA THR A 204 17.06 -23.39 -17.85
C THR A 204 17.44 -23.97 -16.49
N ARG A 205 16.48 -24.49 -15.73
CA ARG A 205 16.61 -24.99 -14.35
C ARG A 205 17.14 -23.93 -13.38
N LYS A 206 16.83 -22.65 -13.65
CA LYS A 206 17.26 -21.50 -12.85
C LYS A 206 16.04 -20.72 -12.32
N PRO A 207 16.21 -19.90 -11.28
CA PRO A 207 15.17 -18.95 -10.88
C PRO A 207 14.74 -18.05 -12.04
N VAL A 208 13.45 -17.74 -12.14
CA VAL A 208 12.89 -16.91 -13.23
C VAL A 208 13.24 -15.44 -13.11
N ILE A 209 13.60 -14.97 -11.90
CA ILE A 209 14.05 -13.61 -11.65
C ILE A 209 15.48 -13.60 -11.11
N ALA A 210 16.24 -12.54 -11.39
CA ALA A 210 17.64 -12.42 -11.03
C ALA A 210 17.89 -12.48 -9.51
N ASN A 211 16.95 -11.96 -8.71
CA ASN A 211 17.00 -11.96 -7.25
C ASN A 211 16.66 -13.31 -6.59
N VAL A 212 16.44 -14.36 -7.39
CA VAL A 212 16.03 -15.70 -6.92
C VAL A 212 14.62 -15.71 -6.34
N MET A 213 14.37 -14.93 -5.29
CA MET A 213 13.08 -14.76 -4.60
C MET A 213 12.55 -13.34 -4.77
N GLY A 214 11.24 -13.19 -4.78
CA GLY A 214 10.57 -11.89 -4.88
C GLY A 214 9.21 -11.89 -4.20
N GLY A 215 8.60 -10.72 -4.15
CA GLY A 215 7.27 -10.54 -3.58
C GLY A 215 6.18 -11.10 -4.51
N PHE A 216 5.38 -12.02 -4.00
CA PHE A 216 4.21 -12.57 -4.67
C PHE A 216 2.98 -11.75 -4.38
N SER A 217 2.25 -11.36 -5.43
CA SER A 217 1.02 -10.57 -5.38
C SER A 217 0.02 -11.04 -6.43
N GLY A 218 -1.25 -10.62 -6.30
CA GLY A 218 -2.34 -11.02 -7.19
C GLY A 218 -3.46 -11.74 -6.47
N PRO A 219 -4.53 -12.19 -7.17
CA PRO A 219 -5.75 -12.75 -6.57
C PRO A 219 -5.50 -13.92 -5.61
N ALA A 220 -4.49 -14.76 -5.86
CA ALA A 220 -4.17 -15.89 -4.98
C ALA A 220 -3.75 -15.48 -3.55
N VAL A 221 -3.36 -14.21 -3.34
CA VAL A 221 -2.95 -13.69 -2.03
C VAL A 221 -4.14 -13.24 -1.18
N PHE A 222 -5.30 -12.99 -1.79
CA PHE A 222 -6.46 -12.38 -1.13
C PHE A 222 -6.87 -13.05 0.20
N PRO A 223 -7.06 -14.38 0.30
CA PRO A 223 -7.47 -14.99 1.56
C PRO A 223 -6.44 -14.82 2.69
N VAL A 224 -5.15 -14.74 2.35
CA VAL A 224 -4.08 -14.51 3.33
C VAL A 224 -4.12 -13.05 3.82
N ALA A 225 -4.27 -12.10 2.89
CA ALA A 225 -4.40 -10.68 3.20
C ALA A 225 -5.63 -10.40 4.07
N LEU A 226 -6.79 -10.95 3.67
CA LEU A 226 -8.05 -10.80 4.40
C LEU A 226 -7.93 -11.29 5.86
N ARG A 227 -7.35 -12.47 6.07
CA ARG A 227 -7.09 -13.01 7.41
C ARG A 227 -6.21 -12.06 8.24
N MET A 228 -5.12 -11.53 7.66
CA MET A 228 -4.22 -10.64 8.38
C MET A 228 -4.88 -9.30 8.70
N VAL A 229 -5.65 -8.73 7.78
CA VAL A 229 -6.45 -7.52 8.03
C VAL A 229 -7.43 -7.75 9.17
N TYR A 230 -8.17 -8.85 9.15
CA TYR A 230 -9.11 -9.22 10.21
C TYR A 230 -8.43 -9.32 11.58
N GLN A 231 -7.27 -9.97 11.67
CA GLN A 231 -6.53 -10.13 12.91
C GLN A 231 -6.01 -8.80 13.46
N VAL A 232 -5.41 -7.97 12.58
CA VAL A 232 -4.83 -6.68 12.96
C VAL A 232 -5.92 -5.68 13.33
N ALA A 233 -6.96 -5.51 12.51
CA ALA A 233 -8.01 -4.55 12.76
C ALA A 233 -8.77 -4.80 14.08
N ARG A 234 -8.86 -6.04 14.53
CA ARG A 234 -9.40 -6.39 15.87
C ARG A 234 -8.44 -6.10 17.02
N ALA A 235 -7.17 -5.96 16.74
CA ALA A 235 -6.12 -5.85 17.76
C ALA A 235 -5.67 -4.42 18.03
N VAL A 236 -5.96 -3.49 17.11
CA VAL A 236 -5.58 -2.07 17.18
C VAL A 236 -6.83 -1.19 17.13
N LYS A 237 -6.67 0.08 17.54
CA LYS A 237 -7.75 1.10 17.53
C LYS A 237 -7.62 2.07 16.35
N ILE A 238 -6.41 2.16 15.77
CA ILE A 238 -6.13 3.01 14.62
C ILE A 238 -6.66 2.39 13.32
N PRO A 239 -7.01 3.20 12.31
CA PRO A 239 -7.56 2.70 11.04
C PRO A 239 -6.56 1.81 10.29
N VAL A 240 -7.11 0.83 9.59
CA VAL A 240 -6.35 -0.12 8.76
C VAL A 240 -6.74 0.07 7.30
N ILE A 241 -5.75 0.19 6.41
CA ILE A 241 -5.94 0.08 4.96
C ILE A 241 -5.61 -1.35 4.56
N GLY A 242 -6.60 -2.09 4.02
CA GLY A 242 -6.41 -3.47 3.55
C GLY A 242 -5.88 -3.51 2.12
N MET A 243 -4.93 -4.43 1.84
CA MET A 243 -4.46 -4.70 0.48
C MET A 243 -3.97 -6.13 0.33
N GLY A 244 -3.98 -6.61 -0.91
CA GLY A 244 -3.51 -7.94 -1.29
C GLY A 244 -4.58 -8.73 -2.02
N GLY A 245 -4.43 -8.87 -3.35
CA GLY A 245 -5.29 -9.67 -4.20
C GLY A 245 -6.66 -9.09 -4.54
N VAL A 246 -6.95 -7.86 -4.14
CA VAL A 246 -8.23 -7.18 -4.44
C VAL A 246 -8.37 -6.98 -5.94
N SER A 247 -9.52 -7.41 -6.49
CA SER A 247 -9.82 -7.41 -7.93
C SER A 247 -11.28 -7.08 -8.27
N SER A 248 -12.14 -6.87 -7.27
CA SER A 248 -13.57 -6.62 -7.47
C SER A 248 -14.16 -5.74 -6.36
N ALA A 249 -15.36 -5.19 -6.60
CA ALA A 249 -16.15 -4.49 -5.58
C ALA A 249 -16.50 -5.40 -4.39
N ARG A 250 -16.70 -6.70 -4.62
CA ARG A 250 -16.94 -7.68 -3.56
C ARG A 250 -15.75 -7.83 -2.65
N ASP A 251 -14.53 -7.90 -3.22
CA ASP A 251 -13.30 -7.99 -2.43
C ASP A 251 -13.12 -6.74 -1.55
N VAL A 252 -13.49 -5.55 -2.06
CA VAL A 252 -13.46 -4.30 -1.28
C VAL A 252 -14.42 -4.40 -0.08
N ILE A 253 -15.67 -4.81 -0.30
CA ILE A 253 -16.66 -4.98 0.78
C ILE A 253 -16.18 -6.03 1.79
N GLU A 254 -15.62 -7.14 1.33
CA GLU A 254 -15.10 -8.21 2.20
C GLU A 254 -13.92 -7.73 3.05
N MET A 255 -12.98 -6.96 2.48
CA MET A 255 -11.90 -6.31 3.23
C MET A 255 -12.43 -5.33 4.29
N MET A 256 -13.49 -4.55 3.97
CA MET A 256 -14.09 -3.63 4.93
C MET A 256 -14.83 -4.37 6.05
N LEU A 257 -15.55 -5.45 5.74
CA LEU A 257 -16.13 -6.35 6.75
C LEU A 257 -15.06 -6.94 7.66
N ALA A 258 -13.88 -7.25 7.13
CA ALA A 258 -12.71 -7.68 7.89
C ALA A 258 -12.05 -6.56 8.71
N GLY A 259 -12.50 -5.30 8.59
CA GLY A 259 -12.08 -4.16 9.39
C GLY A 259 -11.21 -3.13 8.69
N ALA A 260 -10.99 -3.26 7.39
CA ALA A 260 -10.32 -2.21 6.63
C ALA A 260 -11.21 -0.96 6.53
N ALA A 261 -10.65 0.22 6.78
CA ALA A 261 -11.30 1.51 6.61
C ALA A 261 -11.23 2.02 5.15
N ALA A 262 -10.24 1.54 4.39
CA ALA A 262 -10.10 1.73 2.96
C ALA A 262 -9.30 0.57 2.37
N VAL A 263 -9.23 0.46 1.04
CA VAL A 263 -8.65 -0.70 0.36
C VAL A 263 -7.70 -0.27 -0.74
N GLN A 264 -6.47 -0.79 -0.72
CA GLN A 264 -5.51 -0.57 -1.80
C GLN A 264 -5.56 -1.72 -2.82
N VAL A 265 -5.57 -1.34 -4.11
CA VAL A 265 -5.52 -2.26 -5.26
C VAL A 265 -4.10 -2.24 -5.84
N GLY A 266 -3.42 -3.40 -5.79
CA GLY A 266 -2.04 -3.53 -6.25
C GLY A 266 -1.91 -4.12 -7.66
N ALA A 267 -1.40 -5.35 -7.74
CA ALA A 267 -1.03 -6.02 -9.00
C ALA A 267 -2.13 -6.04 -10.07
N GLN A 268 -3.40 -5.95 -9.68
CA GLN A 268 -4.50 -5.95 -10.62
C GLN A 268 -4.51 -4.71 -11.54
N ASN A 269 -3.94 -3.57 -11.12
CA ASN A 269 -3.73 -2.41 -11.99
C ASN A 269 -2.78 -2.70 -13.18
N LEU A 270 -1.89 -3.69 -13.03
CA LEU A 270 -0.96 -4.10 -14.08
C LEU A 270 -1.59 -5.10 -15.06
N VAL A 271 -2.67 -5.76 -14.65
CA VAL A 271 -3.46 -6.69 -15.49
C VAL A 271 -4.54 -5.94 -16.25
N ASP A 272 -5.23 -5.05 -15.57
CA ASP A 272 -6.28 -4.19 -16.12
C ASP A 272 -6.11 -2.78 -15.57
N PRO A 273 -5.59 -1.83 -16.36
CA PRO A 273 -5.38 -0.46 -15.89
C PRO A 273 -6.67 0.29 -15.53
N TYR A 274 -7.83 -0.20 -15.96
CA TYR A 274 -9.15 0.33 -15.61
C TYR A 274 -9.78 -0.34 -14.38
N ILE A 275 -9.06 -1.20 -13.67
CA ILE A 275 -9.67 -1.98 -12.58
C ILE A 275 -10.23 -1.12 -11.45
N CYS A 276 -9.52 -0.05 -11.06
CA CYS A 276 -10.00 0.83 -10.00
C CYS A 276 -11.29 1.58 -10.38
N PRO A 277 -11.41 2.23 -11.54
CA PRO A 277 -12.69 2.76 -12.03
C PRO A 277 -13.81 1.73 -12.08
N LYS A 278 -13.55 0.53 -12.60
CA LYS A 278 -14.54 -0.56 -12.66
C LYS A 278 -15.04 -0.99 -11.28
N ILE A 279 -14.14 -1.09 -10.31
CA ILE A 279 -14.50 -1.39 -8.91
C ILE A 279 -15.38 -0.28 -8.34
N ILE A 280 -15.00 0.99 -8.53
CA ILE A 280 -15.75 2.15 -8.02
C ILE A 280 -17.15 2.20 -8.63
N GLU A 281 -17.27 1.99 -9.93
CA GLU A 281 -18.56 1.96 -10.64
C GLU A 281 -19.45 0.80 -10.16
N ALA A 282 -18.87 -0.36 -9.86
CA ALA A 282 -19.62 -1.55 -9.42
C ALA A 282 -20.03 -1.49 -7.93
N LEU A 283 -19.34 -0.70 -7.09
CA LEU A 283 -19.58 -0.65 -5.64
C LEU A 283 -21.03 -0.34 -5.27
N PRO A 284 -21.70 0.70 -5.82
CA PRO A 284 -23.09 1.00 -5.45
C PRO A 284 -24.05 -0.16 -5.70
N GLY A 285 -23.96 -0.81 -6.86
CA GLY A 285 -24.81 -1.95 -7.18
C GLY A 285 -24.57 -3.16 -6.28
N GLU A 286 -23.32 -3.42 -5.92
CA GLU A 286 -23.00 -4.51 -5.00
C GLU A 286 -23.47 -4.20 -3.56
N MET A 287 -23.36 -2.94 -3.11
CA MET A 287 -23.91 -2.48 -1.84
C MET A 287 -25.43 -2.65 -1.77
N GLU A 288 -26.15 -2.21 -2.81
CA GLU A 288 -27.61 -2.37 -2.89
C GLU A 288 -28.02 -3.84 -2.83
N ARG A 289 -27.31 -4.71 -3.57
CA ARG A 289 -27.54 -6.17 -3.55
C ARG A 289 -27.37 -6.79 -2.16
N LEU A 290 -26.45 -6.25 -1.35
CA LEU A 290 -26.13 -6.72 0.00
C LEU A 290 -26.89 -5.97 1.11
N GLY A 291 -27.75 -4.98 0.77
CA GLY A 291 -28.47 -4.17 1.74
C GLY A 291 -27.59 -3.23 2.55
N ILE A 292 -26.47 -2.79 1.99
CA ILE A 292 -25.52 -1.87 2.62
C ILE A 292 -25.86 -0.44 2.20
N GLU A 293 -26.21 0.40 3.16
CA GLU A 293 -26.52 1.82 2.90
C GLU A 293 -25.26 2.69 2.88
N ARG A 294 -24.31 2.45 3.80
CA ARG A 294 -23.07 3.21 3.95
C ARG A 294 -21.88 2.28 4.19
N LEU A 295 -20.78 2.46 3.45
CA LEU A 295 -19.59 1.62 3.61
C LEU A 295 -18.94 1.77 5.00
N ASN A 296 -18.95 2.95 5.59
CA ASN A 296 -18.41 3.13 6.94
C ASN A 296 -19.09 2.24 8.01
N ASP A 297 -20.38 1.92 7.82
CA ASP A 297 -21.14 1.16 8.82
C ASP A 297 -20.78 -0.33 8.85
N ILE A 298 -20.20 -0.85 7.77
CA ILE A 298 -19.80 -2.26 7.68
C ILE A 298 -18.38 -2.54 8.16
N ILE A 299 -17.60 -1.51 8.46
CA ILE A 299 -16.21 -1.70 8.89
C ILE A 299 -16.17 -2.56 10.16
N GLY A 300 -15.49 -3.72 10.05
CA GLY A 300 -15.43 -4.71 11.13
C GLY A 300 -16.74 -5.46 11.39
N GLY A 301 -17.69 -5.43 10.46
CA GLY A 301 -18.97 -6.13 10.60
C GLY A 301 -18.86 -7.65 10.76
N ALA A 302 -17.71 -8.23 10.40
CA ALA A 302 -17.49 -9.66 10.53
C ALA A 302 -17.24 -10.14 11.99
N TRP A 303 -17.09 -9.21 12.97
CA TRP A 303 -16.92 -9.57 14.39
C TRP A 303 -17.77 -8.72 15.36
N LYS A 304 -18.65 -7.87 14.86
CA LYS A 304 -19.59 -7.05 15.65
C LYS A 304 -20.85 -7.84 15.99
#